data_8cee5f9bd10a4c0fdca7b92c61882275
#
_entry.id   8cee5f9bd10a4c0fdca7b92c61882275
#
_cell.length_a   1.000
_cell.length_b   1.000
_cell.length_c   1.000
_cell.angle_alpha   90.00
_cell.angle_beta   90.00
_cell.angle_gamma   90.00
#
_symmetry.space_group_name_H-M   'P 1'
#
loop_
_entity.id
_entity.type
_entity.pdbx_description
1 polymer ?
#
loop_
_entity_poly.entity_id
_entity_poly.type
_entity_poly.pdbx_seq_one_letter_code
_entity_poly.pdbx_strand_id
1 'polypeptide(L)'
;MKTATVGFPVEVATNSVLAPPDLRALPPARPYRLQRVLDWAVLIACSPVLVPVGLLIGLVVALTSRGPVLFLQERVGLDGRTFQVYKFRSMVNGDNPLVPDPTRITRVGAVLRRWSLDELPQLLNVAKGEMSVVGPRPTVASQVERYTQDQARRLTVRPGLTGLAQVSGRNSLAWADRIELDLAYVETRSLRRDVGILVRTVSTVLTGDGAEGHDAADPMLREG
;
A
#
# COMPACT_ATOMS: atom_id res chain seq x y z
N MET A 1 -42.33 -45.69 6.66
CA MET A 1 -41.15 -45.14 6.02
C MET A 1 -40.61 -44.02 6.88
N LYS A 2 -39.51 -44.28 7.63
CA LYS A 2 -38.86 -43.27 8.49
C LYS A 2 -37.73 -42.63 7.70
N THR A 3 -37.85 -41.36 7.39
CA THR A 3 -36.78 -40.53 6.81
C THR A 3 -35.80 -40.16 7.90
N ALA A 4 -34.58 -40.68 7.82
CA ALA A 4 -33.49 -40.30 8.69
C ALA A 4 -32.86 -39.01 8.15
N THR A 5 -32.95 -37.93 8.92
CA THR A 5 -32.25 -36.65 8.67
C THR A 5 -30.84 -36.81 9.21
N VAL A 6 -29.85 -36.89 8.31
CA VAL A 6 -28.43 -36.86 8.67
C VAL A 6 -28.06 -35.40 8.89
N GLY A 7 -27.97 -34.99 10.14
CA GLY A 7 -27.41 -33.69 10.53
C GLY A 7 -25.90 -33.78 10.52
N PHE A 8 -25.21 -33.05 9.63
CA PHE A 8 -23.76 -32.80 9.73
C PHE A 8 -23.53 -31.78 10.84
N PRO A 9 -22.62 -32.04 11.78
CA PRO A 9 -22.23 -31.01 12.74
C PRO A 9 -21.45 -29.92 11.97
N VAL A 10 -22.03 -28.73 11.89
CA VAL A 10 -21.28 -27.54 11.51
C VAL A 10 -20.38 -27.22 12.70
N GLU A 11 -19.13 -27.64 12.61
CA GLU A 11 -18.07 -27.25 13.53
C GLU A 11 -17.84 -25.74 13.28
N VAL A 12 -18.44 -24.91 14.11
CA VAL A 12 -18.16 -23.47 14.16
C VAL A 12 -16.70 -23.36 14.61
N ALA A 13 -15.80 -23.16 13.64
CA ALA A 13 -14.42 -22.84 13.92
C ALA A 13 -14.43 -21.63 14.86
N THR A 14 -14.12 -21.89 16.13
CA THR A 14 -13.85 -20.86 17.13
C THR A 14 -12.80 -19.95 16.54
N ASN A 15 -13.11 -18.64 16.38
CA ASN A 15 -12.18 -17.59 16.05
C ASN A 15 -11.05 -17.60 17.09
N SER A 16 -10.03 -18.41 16.86
CA SER A 16 -8.76 -18.27 17.57
C SER A 16 -8.16 -16.95 17.07
N VAL A 17 -8.23 -15.92 17.90
CA VAL A 17 -7.48 -14.68 17.70
C VAL A 17 -6.02 -15.11 17.62
N LEU A 18 -5.46 -15.13 16.40
CA LEU A 18 -4.05 -15.47 16.19
C LEU A 18 -3.23 -14.43 16.97
N ALA A 19 -2.26 -14.92 17.73
CA ALA A 19 -1.32 -14.01 18.39
C ALA A 19 -0.62 -13.15 17.32
N PRO A 20 -0.39 -11.85 17.59
CA PRO A 20 0.30 -10.97 16.65
C PRO A 20 1.68 -11.55 16.30
N PRO A 21 2.18 -11.33 15.07
CA PRO A 21 3.43 -11.92 14.62
C PRO A 21 4.62 -11.40 15.45
N ASP A 22 5.55 -12.29 15.76
CA ASP A 22 6.83 -11.89 16.34
C ASP A 22 7.77 -11.35 15.23
N LEU A 23 7.83 -10.03 15.12
CA LEU A 23 8.64 -9.38 14.11
C LEU A 23 10.15 -9.59 14.32
N ARG A 24 10.60 -9.95 15.55
CA ARG A 24 12.01 -10.20 15.84
C ARG A 24 12.45 -11.60 15.37
N ALA A 25 11.50 -12.53 15.25
CA ALA A 25 11.75 -13.88 14.77
C ALA A 25 11.69 -14.00 13.23
N LEU A 26 11.48 -12.87 12.50
CA LEU A 26 11.42 -12.90 11.05
C LEU A 26 12.82 -13.17 10.46
N PRO A 27 12.93 -14.09 9.48
CA PRO A 27 14.19 -14.31 8.78
C PRO A 27 14.58 -13.06 7.99
N PRO A 28 15.84 -12.64 7.99
CA PRO A 28 16.28 -11.47 7.24
C PRO A 28 16.07 -11.72 5.74
N ALA A 29 15.56 -10.72 5.04
CA ALA A 29 15.44 -10.79 3.60
C ALA A 29 16.82 -10.83 2.93
N ARG A 30 16.91 -11.48 1.75
CA ARG A 30 18.15 -11.56 0.98
C ARG A 30 18.74 -10.16 0.75
N PRO A 31 20.05 -9.96 0.88
CA PRO A 31 20.68 -8.66 0.63
C PRO A 31 20.41 -8.18 -0.81
N TYR A 32 19.91 -6.94 -0.95
CA TYR A 32 19.70 -6.31 -2.26
C TYR A 32 20.22 -4.87 -2.24
N ARG A 33 21.55 -4.75 -2.39
CA ARG A 33 22.26 -3.45 -2.27
C ARG A 33 21.92 -2.47 -3.40
N LEU A 34 21.62 -2.97 -4.61
CA LEU A 34 21.29 -2.13 -5.76
C LEU A 34 19.95 -1.42 -5.66
N GLN A 35 19.06 -1.83 -4.73
CA GLN A 35 17.76 -1.19 -4.53
C GLN A 35 17.90 0.32 -4.27
N ARG A 36 18.80 0.73 -3.36
CA ARG A 36 19.01 2.16 -3.06
C ARG A 36 19.64 2.93 -4.23
N VAL A 37 20.47 2.27 -5.03
CA VAL A 37 21.02 2.88 -6.25
C VAL A 37 19.90 3.14 -7.23
N LEU A 38 19.00 2.18 -7.44
CA LEU A 38 17.82 2.34 -8.28
C LEU A 38 16.90 3.44 -7.75
N ASP A 39 16.62 3.48 -6.42
CA ASP A 39 15.80 4.52 -5.80
C ASP A 39 16.32 5.92 -6.15
N TRP A 40 17.62 6.15 -5.93
CA TRP A 40 18.23 7.44 -6.23
C TRP A 40 18.28 7.75 -7.72
N ALA A 41 18.54 6.75 -8.57
CA ALA A 41 18.52 6.93 -10.03
C ALA A 41 17.13 7.39 -10.50
N VAL A 42 16.06 6.76 -10.01
CA VAL A 42 14.67 7.15 -10.34
C VAL A 42 14.34 8.54 -9.78
N LEU A 43 14.70 8.83 -8.52
CA LEU A 43 14.46 10.14 -7.91
C LEU A 43 15.12 11.26 -8.72
N ILE A 44 16.39 11.10 -9.07
CA ILE A 44 17.15 12.12 -9.81
C ILE A 44 16.59 12.26 -11.24
N ALA A 45 16.37 11.16 -11.94
CA ALA A 45 15.88 11.18 -13.31
C ALA A 45 14.45 11.79 -13.44
N CYS A 46 13.58 11.54 -12.46
CA CYS A 46 12.21 12.02 -12.50
C CYS A 46 12.01 13.39 -11.84
N SER A 47 12.92 13.85 -10.96
CA SER A 47 12.75 15.09 -10.20
C SER A 47 12.53 16.34 -11.07
N PRO A 48 13.18 16.54 -12.26
CA PRO A 48 12.95 17.72 -13.07
C PRO A 48 11.49 17.88 -13.54
N VAL A 49 10.76 16.78 -13.63
CA VAL A 49 9.33 16.78 -14.02
C VAL A 49 8.45 16.70 -12.78
N LEU A 50 8.74 15.77 -11.85
CA LEU A 50 7.84 15.48 -10.73
C LEU A 50 7.84 16.60 -9.67
N VAL A 51 8.94 17.34 -9.50
CA VAL A 51 8.98 18.47 -8.55
C VAL A 51 8.07 19.61 -9.01
N PRO A 52 8.19 20.17 -10.24
CA PRO A 52 7.26 21.21 -10.72
C PRO A 52 5.80 20.75 -10.72
N VAL A 53 5.53 19.51 -11.16
CA VAL A 53 4.18 18.94 -11.13
C VAL A 53 3.65 18.86 -9.70
N GLY A 54 4.46 18.39 -8.76
CA GLY A 54 4.08 18.31 -7.34
C GLY A 54 3.78 19.69 -6.74
N LEU A 55 4.60 20.71 -7.04
CA LEU A 55 4.34 22.09 -6.61
C LEU A 55 3.02 22.64 -7.18
N LEU A 56 2.74 22.39 -8.46
CA LEU A 56 1.49 22.79 -9.10
C LEU A 56 0.29 22.09 -8.44
N ILE A 57 0.38 20.77 -8.21
CA ILE A 57 -0.68 20.00 -7.51
C ILE A 57 -0.88 20.59 -6.11
N GLY A 58 0.20 20.84 -5.37
CA GLY A 58 0.14 21.45 -4.04
C GLY A 58 -0.60 22.79 -4.04
N LEU A 59 -0.31 23.65 -5.02
CA LEU A 59 -1.00 24.92 -5.20
C LEU A 59 -2.49 24.71 -5.50
N VAL A 60 -2.84 23.81 -6.43
CA VAL A 60 -4.23 23.50 -6.76
C VAL A 60 -4.99 22.99 -5.53
N VAL A 61 -4.40 22.07 -4.76
CA VAL A 61 -5.00 21.55 -3.51
C VAL A 61 -5.20 22.68 -2.49
N ALA A 62 -4.23 23.60 -2.34
CA ALA A 62 -4.33 24.74 -1.43
C ALA A 62 -5.49 25.69 -1.81
N LEU A 63 -5.66 25.93 -3.10
CA LEU A 63 -6.69 26.87 -3.60
C LEU A 63 -8.10 26.26 -3.65
N THR A 64 -8.22 24.94 -3.76
CA THR A 64 -9.52 24.26 -3.98
C THR A 64 -10.12 23.64 -2.73
N SER A 65 -9.35 23.50 -1.64
CA SER A 65 -9.86 22.92 -0.41
C SER A 65 -9.19 23.52 0.83
N ARG A 66 -9.96 23.71 1.91
CA ARG A 66 -9.47 24.29 3.18
C ARG A 66 -8.69 23.26 3.99
N GLY A 67 -7.55 23.67 4.60
CA GLY A 67 -6.71 22.88 5.49
C GLY A 67 -5.32 22.57 4.90
N PRO A 68 -4.50 21.69 5.51
CA PRO A 68 -3.13 21.41 5.09
C PRO A 68 -3.08 20.76 3.71
N VAL A 69 -2.09 21.12 2.88
CA VAL A 69 -1.90 20.58 1.52
C VAL A 69 -1.56 19.09 1.56
N LEU A 70 -0.74 18.70 2.54
CA LEU A 70 -0.32 17.32 2.75
C LEU A 70 -1.19 16.65 3.82
N PHE A 71 -1.58 15.44 3.55
CA PHE A 71 -2.12 14.48 4.50
C PHE A 71 -1.00 13.57 4.96
N LEU A 72 -0.90 13.36 6.26
CA LEU A 72 0.07 12.51 6.92
C LEU A 72 -0.65 11.31 7.52
N GLN A 73 -0.12 10.12 7.27
CA GLN A 73 -0.66 8.88 7.83
C GLN A 73 0.46 7.99 8.33
N GLU A 74 0.35 7.53 9.57
CA GLU A 74 1.29 6.56 10.09
C GLU A 74 1.14 5.21 9.40
N ARG A 75 2.25 4.62 9.03
CA ARG A 75 2.35 3.32 8.38
C ARG A 75 3.49 2.52 8.99
N VAL A 76 3.39 1.20 8.85
CA VAL A 76 4.43 0.26 9.25
C VAL A 76 5.32 -0.05 8.04
N GLY A 77 6.62 0.05 8.25
CA GLY A 77 7.66 -0.17 7.25
C GLY A 77 8.62 -1.30 7.63
N LEU A 78 9.88 -1.14 7.22
CA LEU A 78 10.95 -2.11 7.44
C LEU A 78 11.10 -2.45 8.93
N ASP A 79 11.19 -3.75 9.22
CA ASP A 79 11.36 -4.31 10.57
C ASP A 79 10.27 -3.86 11.55
N GLY A 80 9.06 -3.56 11.06
CA GLY A 80 7.96 -3.12 11.90
C GLY A 80 8.04 -1.67 12.39
N ARG A 81 9.01 -0.88 11.94
CA ARG A 81 9.15 0.52 12.35
C ARG A 81 8.07 1.38 11.72
N THR A 82 7.45 2.24 12.51
CA THR A 82 6.45 3.19 12.01
C THR A 82 7.13 4.42 11.37
N PHE A 83 6.46 4.98 10.38
CA PHE A 83 6.86 6.22 9.70
C PHE A 83 5.64 6.96 9.16
N GLN A 84 5.78 8.25 8.85
CA GLN A 84 4.72 9.07 8.30
C GLN A 84 4.77 9.04 6.77
N VAL A 85 3.73 8.52 6.12
CA VAL A 85 3.55 8.60 4.67
C VAL A 85 2.99 9.96 4.30
N TYR A 86 3.60 10.61 3.32
CA TYR A 86 3.15 11.89 2.77
C TYR A 86 2.24 11.69 1.57
N LYS A 87 1.06 12.32 1.56
CA LYS A 87 0.15 12.35 0.40
C LYS A 87 -0.39 13.76 0.20
N PHE A 88 -0.76 14.11 -1.03
CA PHE A 88 -1.63 15.27 -1.21
C PHE A 88 -3.01 14.98 -0.63
N ARG A 89 -3.60 15.98 0.01
CA ARG A 89 -4.96 15.87 0.50
C ARG A 89 -5.92 15.71 -0.69
N SER A 90 -6.60 14.58 -0.74
CA SER A 90 -7.60 14.24 -1.76
C SER A 90 -9.02 14.11 -1.20
N MET A 91 -9.17 14.23 0.13
CA MET A 91 -10.43 14.11 0.85
C MET A 91 -10.61 15.26 1.83
N VAL A 92 -11.86 15.62 2.15
CA VAL A 92 -12.17 16.49 3.28
C VAL A 92 -12.06 15.73 4.60
N ASN A 93 -11.83 16.46 5.71
CA ASN A 93 -11.77 15.85 7.02
C ASN A 93 -13.11 15.16 7.37
N GLY A 94 -13.04 14.07 8.11
CA GLY A 94 -14.18 13.31 8.64
C GLY A 94 -13.78 12.61 9.92
N ASP A 95 -14.75 12.05 10.61
CA ASP A 95 -14.58 11.52 11.97
C ASP A 95 -13.64 10.31 12.02
N ASN A 96 -13.59 9.50 10.96
CA ASN A 96 -12.64 8.39 10.86
C ASN A 96 -11.89 8.42 9.53
N PRO A 97 -10.58 8.79 9.52
CA PRO A 97 -9.77 8.83 8.30
C PRO A 97 -9.44 7.45 7.73
N LEU A 98 -9.65 6.37 8.47
CA LEU A 98 -9.34 5.00 8.06
C LEU A 98 -10.49 4.34 7.31
N VAL A 99 -11.73 4.81 7.54
CA VAL A 99 -12.92 4.28 6.84
C VAL A 99 -13.00 4.93 5.46
N PRO A 100 -13.04 4.12 4.38
CA PRO A 100 -13.27 4.62 3.04
C PRO A 100 -14.67 5.25 2.94
N ASP A 101 -14.72 6.55 2.72
CA ASP A 101 -15.96 7.29 2.47
C ASP A 101 -15.83 8.06 1.15
N PRO A 102 -16.41 7.56 0.05
CA PRO A 102 -16.34 8.20 -1.26
C PRO A 102 -16.91 9.62 -1.28
N THR A 103 -17.87 9.94 -0.38
CA THR A 103 -18.52 11.26 -0.33
C THR A 103 -17.56 12.37 0.11
N ARG A 104 -16.47 12.01 0.78
CA ARG A 104 -15.42 12.92 1.26
C ARG A 104 -14.40 13.29 0.19
N ILE A 105 -14.38 12.58 -0.94
CA ILE A 105 -13.41 12.80 -2.00
C ILE A 105 -13.68 14.14 -2.68
N THR A 106 -12.69 15.06 -2.70
CA THR A 106 -12.82 16.32 -3.41
C THR A 106 -12.76 16.09 -4.93
N ARG A 107 -13.32 17.03 -5.73
CA ARG A 107 -13.25 16.93 -7.21
C ARG A 107 -11.81 16.82 -7.72
N VAL A 108 -10.90 17.62 -7.17
CA VAL A 108 -9.47 17.53 -7.46
C VAL A 108 -8.90 16.20 -6.94
N GLY A 109 -9.29 15.80 -5.73
CA GLY A 109 -8.88 14.53 -5.13
C GLY A 109 -9.24 13.31 -5.98
N ALA A 110 -10.42 13.30 -6.62
CA ALA A 110 -10.81 12.21 -7.52
C ALA A 110 -9.84 12.08 -8.70
N VAL A 111 -9.46 13.20 -9.33
CA VAL A 111 -8.47 13.20 -10.40
C VAL A 111 -7.11 12.72 -9.91
N LEU A 112 -6.65 13.24 -8.77
CA LEU A 112 -5.35 12.86 -8.20
C LEU A 112 -5.29 11.35 -7.89
N ARG A 113 -6.33 10.78 -7.29
CA ARG A 113 -6.42 9.36 -6.94
C ARG A 113 -6.46 8.46 -8.17
N ARG A 114 -7.22 8.85 -9.20
CA ARG A 114 -7.30 8.09 -10.46
C ARG A 114 -5.91 7.86 -11.07
N TRP A 115 -5.06 8.89 -11.06
CA TRP A 115 -3.72 8.86 -11.62
C TRP A 115 -2.62 8.60 -10.58
N SER A 116 -2.99 8.30 -9.31
CA SER A 116 -2.06 8.13 -8.17
C SER A 116 -1.13 9.33 -7.94
N LEU A 117 -1.52 10.50 -8.41
CA LEU A 117 -0.76 11.74 -8.21
C LEU A 117 -0.80 12.24 -6.77
N ASP A 118 -1.81 11.82 -5.99
CA ASP A 118 -1.87 12.09 -4.56
C ASP A 118 -0.72 11.43 -3.79
N GLU A 119 -0.08 10.41 -4.34
CA GLU A 119 1.04 9.69 -3.72
C GLU A 119 2.43 10.27 -4.08
N LEU A 120 2.52 11.27 -4.99
CA LEU A 120 3.81 11.89 -5.35
C LEU A 120 4.65 12.37 -4.17
N PRO A 121 4.09 12.95 -3.08
CA PRO A 121 4.90 13.35 -1.92
C PRO A 121 5.62 12.20 -1.24
N GLN A 122 5.23 10.94 -1.45
CA GLN A 122 5.95 9.76 -0.90
C GLN A 122 7.36 9.62 -1.48
N LEU A 123 7.70 10.29 -2.58
CA LEU A 123 9.09 10.37 -3.04
C LEU A 123 10.03 10.96 -1.97
N LEU A 124 9.52 11.79 -1.06
CA LEU A 124 10.26 12.25 0.11
C LEU A 124 10.56 11.10 1.08
N ASN A 125 9.62 10.16 1.26
CA ASN A 125 9.87 8.96 2.08
C ASN A 125 10.93 8.06 1.43
N VAL A 126 10.92 7.95 0.08
CA VAL A 126 11.97 7.22 -0.64
C VAL A 126 13.33 7.90 -0.46
N ALA A 127 13.41 9.22 -0.60
CA ALA A 127 14.65 9.98 -0.38
C ALA A 127 15.19 9.79 1.05
N LYS A 128 14.33 9.82 2.07
CA LYS A 128 14.68 9.56 3.47
C LYS A 128 15.09 8.11 3.75
N GLY A 129 14.76 7.16 2.85
CA GLY A 129 15.03 5.73 3.04
C GLY A 129 14.01 5.00 3.89
N GLU A 130 12.89 5.64 4.23
CA GLU A 130 11.73 5.02 4.88
C GLU A 130 11.00 4.09 3.93
N MET A 131 11.02 4.43 2.63
CA MET A 131 10.47 3.65 1.52
C MET A 131 11.53 3.39 0.44
N SER A 132 11.18 2.51 -0.49
CA SER A 132 11.83 2.32 -1.79
C SER A 132 10.86 2.68 -2.91
N VAL A 133 11.34 2.89 -4.13
CA VAL A 133 10.45 3.05 -5.28
C VAL A 133 9.64 1.77 -5.51
N VAL A 134 10.30 0.60 -5.41
CA VAL A 134 9.65 -0.71 -5.60
C VAL A 134 9.67 -1.52 -4.29
N GLY A 135 8.52 -2.05 -3.89
CA GLY A 135 8.37 -2.87 -2.67
C GLY A 135 6.92 -3.19 -2.35
N PRO A 136 6.67 -3.95 -1.28
CA PRO A 136 5.32 -4.16 -0.75
C PRO A 136 4.66 -2.83 -0.35
N ARG A 137 3.35 -2.70 -0.57
CA ARG A 137 2.63 -1.47 -0.16
C ARG A 137 2.69 -1.29 1.36
N PRO A 138 3.00 -0.06 1.89
CA PRO A 138 3.02 0.17 3.33
C PRO A 138 1.63 -0.02 3.95
N THR A 139 1.59 -0.67 5.11
CA THR A 139 0.37 -1.07 5.82
C THR A 139 0.16 -0.28 7.11
N VAL A 140 -1.01 -0.39 7.74
CA VAL A 140 -1.32 0.18 9.06
C VAL A 140 -1.05 -0.82 10.17
N ALA A 141 -0.81 -0.35 11.40
CA ALA A 141 -0.50 -1.20 12.55
C ALA A 141 -1.61 -2.24 12.82
N SER A 142 -2.88 -1.83 12.74
CA SER A 142 -4.02 -2.73 12.95
C SER A 142 -4.09 -3.90 11.95
N GLN A 143 -3.54 -3.75 10.75
CA GLN A 143 -3.39 -4.86 9.80
C GLN A 143 -2.23 -5.78 10.18
N VAL A 144 -1.10 -5.22 10.64
CA VAL A 144 0.06 -6.02 11.05
C VAL A 144 -0.29 -6.95 12.22
N GLU A 145 -1.09 -6.48 13.17
CA GLU A 145 -1.57 -7.28 14.30
C GLU A 145 -2.35 -8.53 13.88
N ARG A 146 -2.92 -8.52 12.68
CA ARG A 146 -3.70 -9.62 12.11
C ARG A 146 -2.91 -10.51 11.16
N TYR A 147 -1.62 -10.21 10.92
CA TYR A 147 -0.79 -11.04 10.04
C TYR A 147 -0.43 -12.36 10.72
N THR A 148 -0.38 -13.41 9.90
CA THR A 148 0.36 -14.62 10.31
C THR A 148 1.86 -14.32 10.31
N GLN A 149 2.64 -15.20 10.94
CA GLN A 149 4.11 -15.07 10.96
C GLN A 149 4.70 -15.05 9.53
N ASP A 150 4.14 -15.81 8.61
CA ASP A 150 4.58 -15.81 7.21
C ASP A 150 4.22 -14.52 6.49
N GLN A 151 3.00 -14.01 6.67
CA GLN A 151 2.55 -12.74 6.10
C GLN A 151 3.40 -11.54 6.58
N ALA A 152 3.86 -11.57 7.83
CA ALA A 152 4.72 -10.55 8.38
C ALA A 152 6.09 -10.45 7.69
N ARG A 153 6.54 -11.48 6.94
CA ARG A 153 7.78 -11.46 6.15
C ARG A 153 7.81 -10.32 5.12
N ARG A 154 6.66 -9.78 4.72
CA ARG A 154 6.61 -8.59 3.86
C ARG A 154 7.24 -7.34 4.50
N LEU A 155 7.35 -7.31 5.83
CA LEU A 155 7.98 -6.22 6.59
C LEU A 155 9.51 -6.35 6.67
N THR A 156 10.11 -7.42 6.16
CA THR A 156 11.57 -7.60 6.13
C THR A 156 12.27 -6.80 5.02
N VAL A 157 11.49 -6.06 4.24
CA VAL A 157 11.99 -5.16 3.18
C VAL A 157 11.34 -3.79 3.31
N ARG A 158 11.97 -2.76 2.72
CA ARG A 158 11.35 -1.43 2.67
C ARG A 158 10.05 -1.48 1.89
N PRO A 159 8.98 -0.84 2.38
CA PRO A 159 7.76 -0.68 1.61
C PRO A 159 8.02 0.15 0.34
N GLY A 160 7.22 -0.11 -0.70
CA GLY A 160 7.37 0.54 -2.00
C GLY A 160 6.29 1.57 -2.30
N LEU A 161 6.67 2.56 -3.13
CA LEU A 161 5.71 3.46 -3.78
C LEU A 161 4.89 2.67 -4.81
N THR A 162 5.54 1.79 -5.56
CA THR A 162 4.92 0.77 -6.40
C THR A 162 5.42 -0.61 -6.02
N GLY A 163 4.83 -1.67 -6.55
CA GLY A 163 5.21 -3.04 -6.25
C GLY A 163 4.46 -4.07 -7.08
N LEU A 164 4.79 -5.33 -6.88
CA LEU A 164 4.23 -6.41 -7.68
C LEU A 164 2.71 -6.49 -7.57
N ALA A 165 2.14 -6.38 -6.38
CA ALA A 165 0.70 -6.37 -6.16
C ALA A 165 0.04 -5.16 -6.84
N GLN A 166 0.66 -3.95 -6.74
CA GLN A 166 0.11 -2.75 -7.35
C GLN A 166 0.04 -2.83 -8.88
N VAL A 167 1.02 -3.47 -9.55
CA VAL A 167 0.99 -3.62 -11.01
C VAL A 167 0.25 -4.86 -11.50
N SER A 168 -0.23 -5.72 -10.60
CA SER A 168 -0.95 -6.96 -10.95
C SER A 168 -2.47 -6.86 -10.81
N GLY A 169 -2.99 -5.75 -10.27
CA GLY A 169 -4.44 -5.55 -10.15
C GLY A 169 -4.84 -4.51 -9.12
N ARG A 170 -3.89 -3.94 -8.35
CA ARG A 170 -4.17 -2.87 -7.36
C ARG A 170 -5.31 -3.27 -6.40
N ASN A 171 -6.35 -2.43 -6.35
CA ASN A 171 -7.50 -2.60 -5.45
C ASN A 171 -8.50 -3.68 -5.91
N SER A 172 -8.39 -4.19 -7.14
CA SER A 172 -9.24 -5.29 -7.62
C SER A 172 -8.82 -6.66 -7.09
N LEU A 173 -7.59 -6.78 -6.54
CA LEU A 173 -7.12 -8.03 -5.94
C LEU A 173 -7.69 -8.19 -4.53
N ALA A 174 -8.07 -9.41 -4.17
CA ALA A 174 -8.35 -9.77 -2.80
C ALA A 174 -7.11 -9.52 -1.90
N TRP A 175 -7.34 -9.23 -0.63
CA TRP A 175 -6.25 -8.93 0.30
C TRP A 175 -5.23 -10.07 0.41
N ALA A 176 -5.70 -11.33 0.45
CA ALA A 176 -4.82 -12.49 0.49
C ALA A 176 -3.88 -12.56 -0.72
N ASP A 177 -4.41 -12.34 -1.93
CA ASP A 177 -3.63 -12.36 -3.17
C ASP A 177 -2.58 -11.24 -3.20
N ARG A 178 -2.91 -10.05 -2.64
CA ARG A 178 -1.93 -8.96 -2.50
C ARG A 178 -0.76 -9.35 -1.61
N ILE A 179 -1.05 -10.03 -0.48
CA ILE A 179 -0.01 -10.50 0.43
C ILE A 179 0.86 -11.56 -0.24
N GLU A 180 0.29 -12.51 -0.96
CA GLU A 180 1.04 -13.53 -1.69
C GLU A 180 1.98 -12.90 -2.73
N LEU A 181 1.50 -11.90 -3.49
CA LEU A 181 2.33 -11.15 -4.44
C LEU A 181 3.45 -10.37 -3.75
N ASP A 182 3.17 -9.79 -2.57
CA ASP A 182 4.18 -9.10 -1.79
C ASP A 182 5.25 -10.07 -1.27
N LEU A 183 4.86 -11.27 -0.80
CA LEU A 183 5.79 -12.31 -0.38
C LEU A 183 6.62 -12.84 -1.55
N ALA A 184 5.99 -13.08 -2.70
CA ALA A 184 6.69 -13.47 -3.92
C ALA A 184 7.72 -12.41 -4.37
N TYR A 185 7.42 -11.11 -4.17
CA TYR A 185 8.39 -10.04 -4.39
C TYR A 185 9.55 -10.12 -3.40
N VAL A 186 9.29 -10.27 -2.10
CA VAL A 186 10.33 -10.37 -1.07
C VAL A 186 11.33 -11.47 -1.38
N GLU A 187 10.87 -12.62 -1.87
CA GLU A 187 11.70 -13.79 -2.19
C GLU A 187 12.52 -13.62 -3.46
N THR A 188 11.96 -12.92 -4.45
CA THR A 188 12.51 -12.89 -5.81
C THR A 188 13.02 -11.51 -6.25
N ARG A 189 13.07 -10.53 -5.33
CA ARG A 189 13.50 -9.17 -5.61
C ARG A 189 14.88 -9.11 -6.24
N SER A 190 15.00 -8.31 -7.28
CA SER A 190 16.22 -8.12 -8.05
C SER A 190 16.08 -6.85 -8.90
N LEU A 191 17.19 -6.30 -9.39
CA LEU A 191 17.17 -5.12 -10.25
C LEU A 191 16.31 -5.35 -11.51
N ARG A 192 16.43 -6.52 -12.14
CA ARG A 192 15.64 -6.87 -13.33
C ARG A 192 14.13 -6.87 -13.02
N ARG A 193 13.75 -7.40 -11.85
CA ARG A 193 12.35 -7.46 -11.43
C ARG A 193 11.82 -6.06 -11.12
N ASP A 194 12.61 -5.24 -10.43
CA ASP A 194 12.23 -3.87 -10.11
C ASP A 194 12.05 -3.01 -11.37
N VAL A 195 12.97 -3.10 -12.33
CA VAL A 195 12.83 -2.44 -13.65
C VAL A 195 11.57 -2.91 -14.36
N GLY A 196 11.28 -4.22 -14.35
CA GLY A 196 10.05 -4.77 -14.92
C GLY A 196 8.78 -4.22 -14.24
N ILE A 197 8.78 -4.08 -12.92
CA ILE A 197 7.68 -3.48 -12.15
C ILE A 197 7.53 -1.99 -12.51
N LEU A 198 8.63 -1.24 -12.60
CA LEU A 198 8.61 0.18 -12.99
C LEU A 198 8.00 0.39 -14.37
N VAL A 199 8.38 -0.41 -15.35
CA VAL A 199 7.80 -0.34 -16.71
C VAL A 199 6.29 -0.61 -16.66
N ARG A 200 5.86 -1.64 -15.93
CA ARG A 200 4.42 -1.94 -15.76
C ARG A 200 3.69 -0.84 -14.99
N THR A 201 4.36 -0.18 -14.02
CA THR A 201 3.77 0.93 -13.27
C THR A 201 3.38 2.08 -14.19
N VAL A 202 4.21 2.43 -15.17
CA VAL A 202 3.89 3.48 -16.15
C VAL A 202 2.59 3.12 -16.89
N SER A 203 2.48 1.89 -17.40
CA SER A 203 1.26 1.41 -18.07
C SER A 203 0.05 1.48 -17.14
N THR A 204 0.17 0.94 -15.93
CA THR A 204 -0.93 0.88 -14.93
C THR A 204 -1.40 2.28 -14.50
N VAL A 205 -0.49 3.25 -14.39
CA VAL A 205 -0.84 4.65 -14.10
C VAL A 205 -1.54 5.27 -15.29
N LEU A 206 -1.07 5.07 -16.52
CA LEU A 206 -1.67 5.65 -17.73
C LEU A 206 -3.05 5.07 -18.06
N THR A 207 -3.32 3.82 -17.77
CA THR A 207 -4.65 3.21 -17.97
C THR A 207 -5.61 3.58 -16.84
N GLY A 208 -5.11 3.87 -15.65
CA GLY A 208 -5.93 4.12 -14.46
C GLY A 208 -6.62 2.86 -13.92
N ASP A 209 -6.26 1.67 -14.43
CA ASP A 209 -6.88 0.41 -14.06
C ASP A 209 -6.69 0.11 -12.57
N GLY A 210 -7.76 -0.37 -11.91
CA GLY A 210 -7.76 -0.74 -10.50
C GLY A 210 -7.57 0.43 -9.51
N ALA A 211 -7.70 1.68 -9.97
CA ALA A 211 -7.68 2.84 -9.08
C ALA A 211 -8.96 2.95 -8.23
N GLU A 212 -10.08 2.48 -8.76
CA GLU A 212 -11.38 2.48 -8.09
C GLU A 212 -11.64 1.12 -7.43
N GLY A 213 -12.20 1.16 -6.22
CA GLY A 213 -12.61 -0.02 -5.49
C GLY A 213 -11.68 -0.37 -4.33
N HIS A 214 -12.12 -0.09 -3.12
CA HIS A 214 -11.82 -0.96 -1.99
C HIS A 214 -12.94 -1.97 -1.99
N ASP A 215 -12.61 -3.25 -2.09
CA ASP A 215 -13.58 -4.30 -1.89
C ASP A 215 -14.14 -4.16 -0.46
N ALA A 216 -15.41 -3.74 -0.35
CA ALA A 216 -16.11 -3.64 0.94
C ALA A 216 -16.19 -5.00 1.66
N ALA A 217 -15.83 -6.09 0.97
CA ALA A 217 -15.71 -7.43 1.51
C ALA A 217 -14.31 -7.77 2.06
N ASP A 218 -13.33 -6.85 2.03
CA ASP A 218 -12.02 -7.08 2.64
C ASP A 218 -12.19 -7.33 4.15
N PRO A 219 -11.96 -8.57 4.62
CA PRO A 219 -12.16 -8.92 6.04
C PRO A 219 -11.25 -8.13 6.98
N MET A 220 -10.21 -7.49 6.44
CA MET A 220 -9.27 -6.66 7.19
C MET A 220 -9.78 -5.23 7.40
N LEU A 221 -10.84 -4.81 6.69
CA LEU A 221 -11.50 -3.51 6.87
C LEU A 221 -12.68 -3.60 7.84
N ARG A 222 -13.13 -4.80 8.21
CA ARG A 222 -14.19 -4.98 9.21
C ARG A 222 -13.56 -4.82 10.59
N GLU A 223 -13.81 -3.70 11.21
CA GLU A 223 -13.64 -3.54 12.65
C GLU A 223 -14.59 -4.51 13.36
N GLY A 224 -14.04 -5.27 14.33
CA GLY A 224 -14.83 -6.09 15.25
C GLY A 224 -15.62 -5.22 16.22
#